data_d111585312c732e34973409823a19582
#
_entry.id   d111585312c732e34973409823a19582
#
_cell.length_a   1.000
_cell.length_b   1.000
_cell.length_c   1.000
_cell.angle_alpha   90.00
_cell.angle_beta   90.00
_cell.angle_gamma   90.00
#
_symmetry.space_group_name_H-M   'P 1'
#
loop_
_entity.id
_entity.type
_entity.pdbx_description
1 polymer ?
#
loop_
_entity_poly.entity_id
_entity_poly.type
_entity_poly.pdbx_seq_one_letter_code
_entity_poly.pdbx_strand_id
1 'polypeptide(L)'
;MEKAIKEETFMGKDDCIFCKIANGEIPSATVYEDSICRVILDVNPANKGHALIIPKEHYDDIYSMDADTASKIFTIATEVAKAQKAELNPDGLNIIQNNGAAAGQTVFHFHMHLVPRFIKDTVTVTWVPGQSDNEELDQLSKALRK
;
A
#
# COMPACT_ATOMS: atom_id res chain seq x y z
N MET A 1 25.09 6.01 35.52
CA MET A 1 23.82 6.54 34.96
C MET A 1 23.55 5.77 33.68
N GLU A 2 22.81 4.71 33.75
CA GLU A 2 22.27 4.08 32.59
C GLU A 2 21.25 5.03 31.99
N LYS A 3 21.55 5.57 30.81
CA LYS A 3 20.50 6.14 29.96
C LYS A 3 19.53 5.01 29.71
N ALA A 4 18.33 5.10 30.28
CA ALA A 4 17.23 4.29 29.84
C ALA A 4 17.11 4.56 28.33
N ILE A 5 17.58 3.62 27.54
CA ILE A 5 17.24 3.53 26.14
C ILE A 5 15.73 3.38 26.16
N LYS A 6 15.02 4.43 25.75
CA LYS A 6 13.62 4.25 25.41
C LYS A 6 13.65 3.19 24.34
N GLU A 7 13.28 1.98 24.69
CA GLU A 7 12.89 1.00 23.71
C GLU A 7 11.79 1.66 22.93
N GLU A 8 12.12 2.20 21.76
CA GLU A 8 11.09 2.56 20.79
C GLU A 8 10.35 1.27 20.52
N THR A 9 9.10 1.21 20.94
CA THR A 9 8.28 0.02 20.80
C THR A 9 8.20 -0.29 19.33
N PHE A 10 8.90 -1.34 18.89
CA PHE A 10 8.82 -1.84 17.54
C PHE A 10 7.39 -2.34 17.31
N MET A 11 6.66 -1.70 16.39
CA MET A 11 5.22 -1.92 16.17
C MET A 11 4.93 -3.10 15.25
N GLY A 12 5.94 -3.83 14.81
CA GLY A 12 5.82 -4.87 13.80
C GLY A 12 6.37 -6.22 14.23
N LYS A 13 6.52 -7.12 13.27
CA LYS A 13 7.11 -8.44 13.43
C LYS A 13 8.61 -8.40 13.13
N ASP A 14 9.42 -9.06 13.96
CA ASP A 14 10.88 -9.08 13.83
C ASP A 14 11.39 -9.70 12.51
N ASP A 15 10.62 -10.60 11.91
CA ASP A 15 10.95 -11.29 10.67
C ASP A 15 10.33 -10.64 9.42
N CYS A 16 9.60 -9.54 9.57
CA CYS A 16 8.95 -8.85 8.46
C CYS A 16 9.82 -7.70 7.93
N ILE A 17 10.24 -7.80 6.68
CA ILE A 17 11.06 -6.76 6.04
C ILE A 17 10.35 -5.41 5.98
N PHE A 18 9.03 -5.39 5.73
CA PHE A 18 8.28 -4.13 5.67
C PHE A 18 8.05 -3.51 7.05
N CYS A 19 7.90 -4.32 8.09
CA CYS A 19 7.95 -3.81 9.47
C CYS A 19 9.28 -3.09 9.74
N LYS A 20 10.38 -3.69 9.34
CA LYS A 20 11.73 -3.12 9.53
C LYS A 20 11.91 -1.83 8.73
N ILE A 21 11.45 -1.78 7.49
CA ILE A 21 11.51 -0.58 6.66
C ILE A 21 10.62 0.52 7.26
N ALA A 22 9.37 0.20 7.58
CA ALA A 22 8.42 1.17 8.11
C ALA A 22 8.87 1.78 9.44
N ASN A 23 9.53 0.99 10.29
CA ASN A 23 10.03 1.41 11.59
C ASN A 23 11.47 1.96 11.55
N GLY A 24 12.09 2.08 10.38
CA GLY A 24 13.37 2.74 10.18
C GLY A 24 14.60 1.88 10.46
N GLU A 25 14.46 0.58 10.71
CA GLU A 25 15.60 -0.32 10.88
C GLU A 25 16.38 -0.56 9.58
N ILE A 26 15.65 -0.58 8.44
CA ILE A 26 16.25 -0.69 7.11
C ILE A 26 16.08 0.66 6.41
N PRO A 27 17.17 1.25 5.89
CA PRO A 27 17.12 2.50 5.15
C PRO A 27 16.24 2.41 3.90
N SER A 28 15.56 3.50 3.56
CA SER A 28 14.73 3.63 2.37
C SER A 28 14.71 5.06 1.86
N ALA A 29 14.36 5.24 0.58
CA ALA A 29 14.07 6.56 0.04
C ALA A 29 12.67 6.99 0.54
N THR A 30 12.63 7.63 1.69
CA THR A 30 11.40 8.02 2.38
C THR A 30 10.85 9.32 1.80
N VAL A 31 9.58 9.29 1.40
CA VAL A 31 8.81 10.43 0.88
C VAL A 31 8.05 11.13 2.00
N TYR A 32 7.52 10.37 2.92
CA TYR A 32 6.70 10.85 4.03
C TYR A 32 6.75 9.85 5.19
N GLU A 33 6.61 10.34 6.39
CA GLU A 33 6.53 9.50 7.60
C GLU A 33 5.70 10.20 8.68
N ASP A 34 4.85 9.45 9.34
CA ASP A 34 4.17 9.84 10.56
C ASP A 34 4.10 8.67 11.56
N SER A 35 3.27 8.76 12.59
CA SER A 35 3.10 7.70 13.57
C SER A 35 2.39 6.46 13.03
N ILE A 36 1.71 6.56 11.89
CA ILE A 36 0.86 5.52 11.32
C ILE A 36 1.58 4.74 10.23
N CYS A 37 2.29 5.45 9.35
CA CYS A 37 2.93 4.82 8.20
C CYS A 37 4.22 5.51 7.77
N ARG A 38 4.94 4.84 6.90
CA ARG A 38 6.03 5.39 6.11
C ARG A 38 5.72 5.21 4.63
N VAL A 39 5.97 6.23 3.84
CA VAL A 39 5.88 6.19 2.39
C VAL A 39 7.28 6.18 1.82
N ILE A 40 7.59 5.20 1.01
CA ILE A 40 8.90 5.03 0.38
C ILE A 40 8.76 4.94 -1.15
N LEU A 41 9.86 5.16 -1.85
CA LEU A 41 9.94 4.79 -3.26
C LEU A 41 10.36 3.33 -3.39
N ASP A 42 9.70 2.61 -4.30
CA ASP A 42 10.03 1.22 -4.58
C ASP A 42 11.39 1.12 -5.29
N VAL A 43 12.28 0.27 -4.79
CA VAL A 43 13.62 0.06 -5.40
C VAL A 43 13.56 -0.77 -6.68
N ASN A 44 12.44 -1.48 -6.90
CA ASN A 44 12.15 -2.23 -8.13
C ASN A 44 10.86 -1.68 -8.77
N PRO A 45 10.87 -0.41 -9.22
CA PRO A 45 9.65 0.27 -9.59
C PRO A 45 9.03 -0.28 -10.86
N ALA A 46 7.70 -0.28 -10.92
CA ALA A 46 6.98 -0.51 -12.17
C ALA A 46 7.21 0.63 -13.17
N ASN A 47 7.20 1.87 -12.65
CA ASN A 47 7.57 3.10 -13.35
C ASN A 47 8.26 4.05 -12.39
N LYS A 48 8.93 5.07 -12.94
CA LYS A 48 9.55 6.14 -12.16
C LYS A 48 8.54 6.76 -11.18
N GLY A 49 8.94 6.86 -9.91
CA GLY A 49 8.11 7.44 -8.86
C GLY A 49 7.11 6.48 -8.22
N HIS A 50 7.17 5.19 -8.53
CA HIS A 50 6.38 4.17 -7.87
C HIS A 50 6.60 4.23 -6.36
N ALA A 51 5.55 4.58 -5.61
CA ALA A 51 5.59 4.74 -4.17
C ALA A 51 4.84 3.59 -3.49
N LEU A 52 5.29 3.28 -2.27
CA LEU A 52 4.65 2.32 -1.38
C LEU A 52 4.26 3.01 -0.08
N ILE A 53 3.02 2.87 0.34
CA ILE A 53 2.57 3.26 1.67
C ILE A 53 2.56 2.03 2.55
N ILE A 54 3.36 2.05 3.61
CA ILE A 54 3.59 0.91 4.49
C ILE A 54 3.20 1.30 5.91
N PRO A 55 2.15 0.68 6.49
CA PRO A 55 1.81 0.91 7.90
C PRO A 55 2.95 0.48 8.82
N LYS A 56 3.15 1.20 9.92
CA LYS A 56 4.14 0.86 10.94
C LYS A 56 3.72 -0.34 11.76
N GLU A 57 2.43 -0.46 12.05
CA GLU A 57 1.87 -1.64 12.66
C GLU A 57 1.72 -2.75 11.61
N HIS A 58 1.97 -3.99 12.00
CA HIS A 58 1.86 -5.12 11.10
C HIS A 58 0.40 -5.54 10.92
N TYR A 59 -0.05 -5.50 9.67
CA TYR A 59 -1.27 -6.13 9.19
C TYR A 59 -0.87 -7.03 8.02
N ASP A 60 -1.29 -8.28 8.02
CA ASP A 60 -0.95 -9.19 6.91
C ASP A 60 -1.59 -8.70 5.60
N ASP A 61 -2.83 -8.22 5.69
CA ASP A 61 -3.64 -7.80 4.56
C ASP A 61 -4.77 -6.87 5.01
N ILE A 62 -5.69 -6.54 4.10
CA ILE A 62 -6.83 -5.66 4.39
C ILE A 62 -7.80 -6.26 5.42
N TYR A 63 -7.88 -7.59 5.49
CA TYR A 63 -8.84 -8.26 6.38
C TYR A 63 -8.51 -8.09 7.86
N SER A 64 -7.24 -7.87 8.18
CA SER A 64 -6.78 -7.64 9.56
C SER A 64 -6.69 -6.16 9.95
N MET A 65 -6.91 -5.24 8.99
CA MET A 65 -6.77 -3.81 9.22
C MET A 65 -8.02 -3.18 9.81
N ASP A 66 -7.84 -2.29 10.78
CA ASP A 66 -8.91 -1.48 11.32
C ASP A 66 -9.29 -0.32 10.38
N ALA A 67 -10.54 0.12 10.47
CA ALA A 67 -11.09 1.17 9.61
C ALA A 67 -10.40 2.53 9.79
N ASP A 68 -9.97 2.86 11.00
CA ASP A 68 -9.30 4.13 11.29
C ASP A 68 -7.93 4.20 10.58
N THR A 69 -7.13 3.15 10.68
CA THR A 69 -5.85 3.04 9.97
C THR A 69 -6.05 3.08 8.46
N ALA A 70 -7.02 2.34 7.92
CA ALA A 70 -7.33 2.35 6.50
C ALA A 70 -7.70 3.74 6.00
N SER A 71 -8.51 4.47 6.75
CA SER A 71 -8.91 5.85 6.44
C SER A 71 -7.70 6.79 6.38
N LYS A 72 -6.79 6.69 7.34
CA LYS A 72 -5.57 7.50 7.39
C LYS A 72 -4.62 7.18 6.23
N ILE A 73 -4.45 5.90 5.90
CA ILE A 73 -3.63 5.49 4.76
C ILE A 73 -4.17 6.07 3.46
N PHE A 74 -5.48 6.05 3.24
CA PHE A 74 -6.07 6.60 2.02
C PHE A 74 -5.95 8.13 1.95
N THR A 75 -6.05 8.81 3.09
CA THR A 75 -5.78 10.25 3.19
C THR A 75 -4.34 10.55 2.74
N ILE A 76 -3.37 9.79 3.23
CA ILE A 76 -1.96 9.93 2.85
C ILE A 76 -1.77 9.62 1.36
N ALA A 77 -2.47 8.61 0.84
CA ALA A 77 -2.41 8.27 -0.59
C ALA A 77 -2.82 9.46 -1.47
N THR A 78 -3.84 10.21 -1.09
CA THR A 78 -4.25 11.41 -1.86
C THR A 78 -3.16 12.48 -1.87
N GLU A 79 -2.47 12.70 -0.76
CA GLU A 79 -1.39 13.69 -0.68
C GLU A 79 -0.16 13.26 -1.50
N VAL A 80 0.21 11.99 -1.45
CA VAL A 80 1.33 11.44 -2.24
C VAL A 80 1.00 11.48 -3.73
N ALA A 81 -0.24 11.14 -4.11
CA ALA A 81 -0.70 11.20 -5.49
C ALA A 81 -0.59 12.63 -6.07
N LYS A 82 -0.97 13.63 -5.29
CA LYS A 82 -0.82 15.05 -5.68
C LYS A 82 0.64 15.44 -5.86
N ALA A 83 1.51 14.98 -4.98
CA ALA A 83 2.95 15.22 -5.10
C ALA A 83 3.54 14.55 -6.35
N GLN A 84 3.15 13.31 -6.64
CA GLN A 84 3.54 12.60 -7.87
C GLN A 84 3.05 13.34 -9.11
N LYS A 85 1.83 13.85 -9.10
CA LYS A 85 1.27 14.64 -10.21
C LYS A 85 2.05 15.91 -10.44
N ALA A 86 2.38 16.63 -9.39
CA ALA A 86 3.13 17.89 -9.47
C ALA A 86 4.55 17.68 -9.98
N GLU A 87 5.24 16.66 -9.49
CA GLU A 87 6.67 16.44 -9.78
C GLU A 87 6.91 15.71 -11.11
N LEU A 88 6.11 14.69 -11.41
CA LEU A 88 6.34 13.79 -12.54
C LEU A 88 5.38 14.02 -13.70
N ASN A 89 4.28 14.72 -13.47
CA ASN A 89 3.21 14.92 -14.43
C ASN A 89 2.84 13.66 -15.24
N PRO A 90 2.52 12.54 -14.57
CA PRO A 90 2.12 11.32 -15.26
C PRO A 90 0.80 11.48 -15.99
N ASP A 91 0.58 10.64 -17.00
CA ASP A 91 -0.68 10.59 -17.76
C ASP A 91 -1.81 9.92 -16.97
N GLY A 92 -1.45 9.09 -15.98
CA GLY A 92 -2.39 8.41 -15.10
C GLY A 92 -1.72 7.92 -13.83
N LEU A 93 -2.53 7.35 -12.95
CA LEU A 93 -2.07 6.77 -11.69
C LEU A 93 -2.89 5.51 -11.39
N ASN A 94 -2.21 4.41 -11.06
CA ASN A 94 -2.86 3.26 -10.46
C ASN A 94 -2.57 3.23 -8.97
N ILE A 95 -3.61 3.02 -8.19
CA ILE A 95 -3.51 2.68 -6.77
C ILE A 95 -3.84 1.20 -6.66
N ILE A 96 -2.89 0.41 -6.18
CA ILE A 96 -3.00 -1.05 -6.14
C ILE A 96 -2.71 -1.52 -4.72
N GLN A 97 -3.61 -2.35 -4.20
CA GLN A 97 -3.43 -3.01 -2.93
C GLN A 97 -3.84 -4.47 -3.07
N ASN A 98 -2.91 -5.39 -2.84
CA ASN A 98 -3.10 -6.82 -3.07
C ASN A 98 -3.26 -7.56 -1.74
N ASN A 99 -4.23 -8.47 -1.68
CA ASN A 99 -4.53 -9.27 -0.51
C ASN A 99 -4.55 -10.75 -0.89
N GLY A 100 -3.57 -11.49 -0.41
CA GLY A 100 -3.36 -12.89 -0.73
C GLY A 100 -2.49 -13.12 -1.96
N ALA A 101 -1.86 -14.28 -2.02
CA ALA A 101 -0.94 -14.65 -3.10
C ALA A 101 -1.63 -14.70 -4.46
N ALA A 102 -2.88 -15.19 -4.52
CA ALA A 102 -3.67 -15.25 -5.76
C ALA A 102 -3.95 -13.88 -6.37
N ALA A 103 -3.96 -12.82 -5.56
CA ALA A 103 -4.14 -11.45 -5.98
C ALA A 103 -2.81 -10.71 -6.27
N GLY A 104 -1.67 -11.40 -6.13
CA GLY A 104 -0.36 -10.83 -6.39
C GLY A 104 0.38 -10.28 -5.16
N GLN A 105 -0.11 -10.54 -3.95
CA GLN A 105 0.62 -10.17 -2.74
C GLN A 105 1.85 -11.06 -2.58
N THR A 106 3.02 -10.43 -2.53
CA THR A 106 4.31 -11.14 -2.38
C THR A 106 4.94 -10.93 -1.00
N VAL A 107 4.65 -9.82 -0.35
CA VAL A 107 5.05 -9.53 1.04
C VAL A 107 3.79 -9.44 1.89
N PHE A 108 3.71 -10.30 2.92
CA PHE A 108 2.52 -10.39 3.79
C PHE A 108 2.59 -9.37 4.93
N HIS A 109 2.69 -8.15 4.54
CA HIS A 109 2.52 -6.93 5.28
C HIS A 109 1.78 -5.96 4.37
N PHE A 110 0.62 -5.49 4.80
CA PHE A 110 -0.20 -4.57 4.01
C PHE A 110 0.64 -3.44 3.46
N HIS A 111 0.54 -3.20 2.17
CA HIS A 111 1.16 -2.05 1.51
C HIS A 111 0.33 -1.63 0.31
N MET A 112 0.33 -0.34 0.07
CA MET A 112 -0.42 0.25 -1.03
C MET A 112 0.56 0.84 -2.04
N HIS A 113 0.43 0.38 -3.30
CA HIS A 113 1.22 0.90 -4.42
C HIS A 113 0.54 2.14 -5.01
N LEU A 114 1.32 3.17 -5.27
CA LEU A 114 0.93 4.30 -6.12
C LEU A 114 1.87 4.31 -7.31
N VAL A 115 1.36 3.90 -8.47
CA VAL A 115 2.14 3.71 -9.69
C VAL A 115 1.80 4.79 -10.71
N PRO A 116 2.69 5.78 -10.91
CA PRO A 116 2.53 6.74 -12.01
C PRO A 116 2.55 6.02 -13.35
N ARG A 117 1.58 6.35 -14.21
CA ARG A 117 1.44 5.72 -15.51
C ARG A 117 1.71 6.73 -16.62
N PHE A 118 2.44 6.27 -17.63
CA PHE A 118 2.80 7.07 -18.80
C PHE A 118 2.30 6.40 -20.07
N ILE A 119 1.90 7.19 -21.06
CA ILE A 119 1.53 6.64 -22.37
C ILE A 119 2.72 5.86 -22.91
N LYS A 120 2.49 4.64 -23.37
CA LYS A 120 3.48 3.68 -23.89
C LYS A 120 4.42 3.09 -22.83
N ASP A 121 4.10 3.18 -21.55
CA ASP A 121 4.82 2.38 -20.56
C ASP A 121 4.54 0.87 -20.76
N THR A 122 5.30 0.02 -20.05
CA THR A 122 5.19 -1.43 -20.16
C THR A 122 4.42 -2.07 -19.02
N VAL A 123 3.81 -1.28 -18.14
CA VAL A 123 3.06 -1.78 -16.97
C VAL A 123 1.70 -2.29 -17.41
N THR A 124 1.33 -3.47 -16.94
CA THR A 124 0.05 -4.09 -17.24
C THR A 124 -0.76 -4.28 -15.96
N VAL A 125 -1.92 -3.61 -15.89
CA VAL A 125 -2.92 -3.78 -14.82
C VAL A 125 -4.28 -3.94 -15.51
N THR A 126 -4.49 -5.10 -16.11
CA THR A 126 -5.69 -5.37 -16.90
C THR A 126 -6.22 -6.79 -16.66
N TRP A 127 -7.48 -6.99 -17.00
CA TRP A 127 -8.12 -8.30 -16.99
C TRP A 127 -9.05 -8.44 -18.20
N VAL A 128 -9.42 -9.65 -18.51
CA VAL A 128 -10.43 -9.92 -19.52
C VAL A 128 -11.81 -9.81 -18.86
N PRO A 129 -12.69 -8.92 -19.35
CA PRO A 129 -14.03 -8.82 -18.79
C PRO A 129 -14.80 -10.14 -18.90
N GLY A 130 -15.39 -10.57 -17.78
CA GLY A 130 -16.25 -11.72 -17.75
C GLY A 130 -17.70 -11.36 -18.07
N GLN A 131 -18.57 -12.32 -17.90
CA GLN A 131 -20.03 -12.15 -18.01
C GLN A 131 -20.69 -12.50 -16.69
N SER A 132 -21.80 -11.85 -16.40
CA SER A 132 -22.59 -12.08 -15.21
C SER A 132 -24.03 -12.43 -15.55
N ASP A 133 -24.68 -13.13 -14.62
CA ASP A 133 -26.10 -13.40 -14.61
C ASP A 133 -26.78 -12.49 -13.60
N ASN A 134 -27.89 -11.84 -14.00
CA ASN A 134 -28.60 -10.89 -13.15
C ASN A 134 -29.14 -11.51 -11.86
N GLU A 135 -29.59 -12.75 -11.89
CA GLU A 135 -30.07 -13.46 -10.69
C GLU A 135 -28.92 -13.71 -9.71
N GLU A 136 -27.78 -14.16 -10.20
CA GLU A 136 -26.56 -14.34 -9.40
C GLU A 136 -26.08 -13.03 -8.79
N LEU A 137 -26.07 -11.95 -9.56
CA LEU A 137 -25.71 -10.61 -9.06
C LEU A 137 -26.63 -10.15 -7.94
N ASP A 138 -27.93 -10.36 -8.08
CA ASP A 138 -28.93 -9.99 -7.07
C ASP A 138 -28.71 -10.79 -5.76
N GLN A 139 -28.50 -12.08 -5.86
CA GLN A 139 -28.23 -12.94 -4.71
C GLN A 139 -26.91 -12.54 -3.99
N LEU A 140 -25.84 -12.33 -4.75
CA LEU A 140 -24.54 -11.90 -4.19
C LEU A 140 -24.64 -10.52 -3.56
N SER A 141 -25.36 -9.59 -4.18
CA SER A 141 -25.53 -8.24 -3.63
C SER A 141 -26.20 -8.27 -2.27
N LYS A 142 -27.20 -9.14 -2.09
CA LYS A 142 -27.88 -9.33 -0.79
C LYS A 142 -26.95 -9.96 0.24
N ALA A 143 -26.16 -10.97 -0.15
CA ALA A 143 -25.22 -11.64 0.74
C ALA A 143 -24.09 -10.71 1.21
N LEU A 144 -23.66 -9.75 0.39
CA LEU A 144 -22.55 -8.83 0.68
C LEU A 144 -22.99 -7.55 1.40
N ARG A 145 -24.28 -7.29 1.54
CA ARG A 145 -24.78 -6.12 2.28
C ARG A 145 -24.39 -6.19 3.76
N LYS A 146 -23.97 -5.04 4.27
CA LYS A 146 -23.65 -4.85 5.68
C LYS A 146 -24.90 -4.53 6.47
#